data_3516edb575e17d61dac2a9b7b35f8c26
#
_entry.id   3516edb575e17d61dac2a9b7b35f8c26
#
_cell.length_a   1.000
_cell.length_b   1.000
_cell.length_c   1.000
_cell.angle_alpha   90.00
_cell.angle_beta   90.00
_cell.angle_gamma   90.00
#
_symmetry.space_group_name_H-M   'P 1'
#
loop_
_entity.id
_entity.type
_entity.pdbx_description
1 polymer ?
#
loop_
_entity_poly.entity_id
_entity_poly.type
_entity_poly.pdbx_seq_one_letter_code
_entity_poly.pdbx_strand_id
1 'polypeptide(L)'
;MLPIRAVGVTGVKPMKEIGVQKTQLDTLVLHENIALSMADVLTFNSSIFIKQYGRATLSTVAFRGTGPSHTQVVWNGMRINSPMLGMTDFSMIPSYFVDDAQLLHGTSSVNVTGGGLGGAVMLATKPAGTQGFGLQYTQGIGSFWTTDEFLRLTYGNDRWQTSTRVVYSSSPNEYSYRNHDKKENIYDDEHNIIGSYYPREKHDDGAFRDFHLLQEAYYNTGNGDRFGLNAWLIASKRGLGRMTTDYGDPKKFINEQRERTLRSVLS
;
A
#
# COMPACT_ATOMS: atom_id res chain seq x y z
N MET A 1 41.91 -1.41 20.45
CA MET A 1 41.06 -2.11 19.47
C MET A 1 40.27 -3.16 20.22
N LEU A 2 38.97 -3.00 20.32
CA LEU A 2 38.08 -4.03 20.87
C LEU A 2 37.84 -5.07 19.77
N PRO A 3 38.00 -6.38 20.06
CA PRO A 3 37.75 -7.43 19.08
C PRO A 3 36.27 -7.51 18.79
N ILE A 4 35.88 -7.29 17.53
CA ILE A 4 34.54 -7.54 17.04
C ILE A 4 34.33 -9.06 17.06
N ARG A 5 33.46 -9.56 17.93
CA ARG A 5 33.04 -10.96 17.89
C ARG A 5 32.25 -11.21 16.59
N ALA A 6 32.83 -12.03 15.72
CA ALA A 6 32.09 -12.54 14.57
C ALA A 6 30.93 -13.42 15.08
N VAL A 7 29.70 -12.97 14.88
CA VAL A 7 28.52 -13.81 15.10
C VAL A 7 28.33 -14.66 13.83
N GLY A 8 28.81 -15.90 13.87
CA GLY A 8 28.53 -16.87 12.82
C GLY A 8 27.07 -17.31 12.92
N VAL A 9 26.21 -16.77 12.06
CA VAL A 9 24.84 -17.27 11.90
C VAL A 9 24.87 -18.44 10.92
N THR A 10 24.98 -19.66 11.43
CA THR A 10 24.75 -20.88 10.66
C THR A 10 23.24 -21.12 10.59
N GLY A 11 22.55 -20.45 9.69
CA GLY A 11 21.15 -20.71 9.38
C GLY A 11 21.01 -21.98 8.56
N VAL A 12 20.70 -23.11 9.16
CA VAL A 12 20.17 -24.26 8.44
C VAL A 12 18.73 -23.94 8.08
N LYS A 13 18.42 -23.82 6.77
CA LYS A 13 17.04 -23.64 6.31
C LYS A 13 16.18 -24.79 6.85
N PRO A 14 15.08 -24.53 7.54
CA PRO A 14 14.17 -25.59 7.95
C PRO A 14 13.74 -26.41 6.72
N MET A 15 13.58 -27.72 6.89
CA MET A 15 13.21 -28.63 5.80
C MET A 15 11.92 -28.20 5.07
N LYS A 16 11.02 -27.48 5.75
CA LYS A 16 9.80 -26.86 5.18
C LYS A 16 10.06 -25.72 4.18
N GLU A 17 11.27 -25.15 4.17
CA GLU A 17 11.65 -24.06 3.24
C GLU A 17 12.46 -24.55 2.03
N ILE A 18 12.78 -25.87 1.97
CA ILE A 18 13.48 -26.46 0.83
C ILE A 18 12.51 -26.46 -0.37
N GLY A 19 12.93 -25.83 -1.46
CA GLY A 19 12.10 -25.67 -2.68
C GLY A 19 11.17 -24.46 -2.68
N VAL A 20 11.11 -23.68 -1.59
CA VAL A 20 10.34 -22.44 -1.53
C VAL A 20 11.13 -21.31 -2.21
N GLN A 21 10.57 -20.76 -3.29
CA GLN A 21 11.10 -19.55 -3.90
C GLN A 21 10.50 -18.33 -3.19
N LYS A 22 11.32 -17.62 -2.42
CA LYS A 22 10.92 -16.39 -1.75
C LYS A 22 11.85 -15.23 -2.11
N THR A 23 11.27 -14.05 -2.24
CA THR A 23 12.00 -12.77 -2.35
C THR A 23 11.71 -11.95 -1.11
N GLN A 24 12.76 -11.56 -0.40
CA GLN A 24 12.67 -10.67 0.74
C GLN A 24 12.90 -9.23 0.25
N LEU A 25 12.02 -8.31 0.61
CA LEU A 25 12.23 -6.88 0.38
C LEU A 25 13.15 -6.31 1.47
N ASP A 26 14.02 -5.40 1.08
CA ASP A 26 14.84 -4.67 2.06
C ASP A 26 13.95 -3.74 2.91
N THR A 27 14.14 -3.79 4.21
CA THR A 27 13.39 -2.95 5.15
C THR A 27 13.66 -1.46 4.97
N LEU A 28 14.84 -1.08 4.46
CA LEU A 28 15.16 0.32 4.16
C LEU A 28 14.26 0.88 3.07
N VAL A 29 13.97 0.08 2.05
CA VAL A 29 13.09 0.49 0.93
C VAL A 29 11.66 0.73 1.36
N LEU A 30 11.17 -0.01 2.36
CA LEU A 30 9.81 0.16 2.89
C LEU A 30 9.58 1.54 3.52
N HIS A 31 10.62 2.15 4.06
CA HIS A 31 10.56 3.43 4.78
C HIS A 31 11.35 4.55 4.09
N GLU A 32 11.72 4.37 2.84
CA GLU A 32 12.50 5.36 2.09
C GLU A 32 11.70 6.64 1.81
N ASN A 33 10.42 6.50 1.44
CA ASN A 33 9.59 7.63 1.08
C ASN A 33 8.14 7.43 1.55
N ILE A 34 7.66 8.37 2.35
CA ILE A 34 6.30 8.36 2.91
C ILE A 34 5.20 8.39 1.83
N ALA A 35 5.48 8.97 0.68
CA ALA A 35 4.53 9.07 -0.43
C ALA A 35 4.27 7.72 -1.12
N LEU A 36 5.10 6.69 -0.87
CA LEU A 36 4.99 5.38 -1.52
C LEU A 36 3.98 4.49 -0.80
N SER A 37 3.07 3.91 -1.60
CA SER A 37 2.27 2.76 -1.20
C SER A 37 3.05 1.46 -1.37
N MET A 38 2.53 0.35 -0.85
CA MET A 38 3.12 -0.96 -1.14
C MET A 38 3.10 -1.32 -2.62
N ALA A 39 2.15 -0.78 -3.41
CA ALA A 39 2.15 -0.95 -4.86
C ALA A 39 3.41 -0.35 -5.49
N ASP A 40 3.78 0.87 -5.09
CA ASP A 40 4.96 1.57 -5.60
C ASP A 40 6.25 0.85 -5.19
N VAL A 41 6.35 0.49 -3.90
CA VAL A 41 7.51 -0.25 -3.38
C VAL A 41 7.72 -1.56 -4.15
N LEU A 42 6.65 -2.33 -4.38
CA LEU A 42 6.74 -3.58 -5.14
C LEU A 42 7.08 -3.36 -6.61
N THR A 43 6.58 -2.28 -7.23
CA THR A 43 6.89 -1.93 -8.62
C THR A 43 8.38 -1.67 -8.83
N PHE A 44 9.00 -0.95 -7.90
CA PHE A 44 10.41 -0.58 -8.03
C PHE A 44 11.38 -1.65 -7.55
N ASN A 45 10.94 -2.54 -6.64
CA ASN A 45 11.84 -3.45 -5.93
C ASN A 45 11.51 -4.94 -6.11
N SER A 46 10.66 -5.27 -7.07
CA SER A 46 10.34 -6.67 -7.35
C SER A 46 10.10 -6.93 -8.83
N SER A 47 10.09 -8.22 -9.20
CA SER A 47 9.80 -8.65 -10.57
C SER A 47 8.33 -9.03 -10.81
N ILE A 48 7.45 -8.77 -9.85
CA ILE A 48 6.02 -9.05 -10.00
C ILE A 48 5.32 -7.93 -10.76
N PHE A 49 4.26 -8.29 -11.48
CA PHE A 49 3.49 -7.32 -12.25
C PHE A 49 2.53 -6.56 -11.34
N ILE A 50 2.64 -5.24 -11.34
CA ILE A 50 1.73 -4.33 -10.64
C ILE A 50 0.93 -3.55 -11.68
N LYS A 51 -0.40 -3.68 -11.63
CA LYS A 51 -1.30 -2.88 -12.44
C LYS A 51 -1.83 -1.74 -11.58
N GLN A 52 -1.47 -0.51 -11.95
CA GLN A 52 -1.94 0.70 -11.25
C GLN A 52 -2.24 1.81 -12.26
N TYR A 53 -3.13 2.71 -11.89
CA TYR A 53 -3.61 3.80 -12.76
C TYR A 53 -3.29 5.20 -12.20
N GLY A 54 -2.33 5.28 -11.31
CA GLY A 54 -1.91 6.49 -10.63
C GLY A 54 -2.15 6.43 -9.12
N ARG A 55 -1.80 7.52 -8.44
CA ARG A 55 -1.91 7.59 -6.98
C ARG A 55 -3.36 7.52 -6.52
N ALA A 56 -3.60 6.85 -5.40
CA ALA A 56 -4.91 6.65 -4.79
C ALA A 56 -5.95 5.99 -5.71
N THR A 57 -5.51 5.28 -6.74
CA THR A 57 -6.36 4.42 -7.58
C THR A 57 -6.08 2.96 -7.29
N LEU A 58 -7.00 2.09 -7.73
CA LEU A 58 -6.87 0.66 -7.54
C LEU A 58 -5.51 0.16 -8.07
N SER A 59 -4.75 -0.48 -7.19
CA SER A 59 -3.47 -1.09 -7.53
C SER A 59 -3.47 -2.58 -7.18
N THR A 60 -3.29 -3.42 -8.20
CA THR A 60 -3.38 -4.88 -8.05
C THR A 60 -2.07 -5.56 -8.41
N VAL A 61 -1.81 -6.65 -7.73
CA VAL A 61 -0.59 -7.46 -7.89
C VAL A 61 -0.92 -8.78 -8.56
N ALA A 62 -0.11 -9.17 -9.54
CA ALA A 62 -0.23 -10.45 -10.20
C ALA A 62 1.14 -11.12 -10.37
N PHE A 63 1.24 -12.39 -10.01
CA PHE A 63 2.44 -13.20 -10.19
C PHE A 63 2.38 -13.97 -11.51
N ARG A 64 3.45 -13.92 -12.31
CA ARG A 64 3.65 -14.76 -13.49
C ARG A 64 2.44 -14.89 -14.41
N GLY A 65 1.74 -13.79 -14.69
CA GLY A 65 0.57 -13.77 -15.59
C GLY A 65 -0.72 -14.33 -15.01
N THR A 66 -0.78 -14.61 -13.70
CA THR A 66 -2.05 -14.96 -13.03
C THR A 66 -2.89 -13.72 -12.77
N GLY A 67 -4.19 -13.90 -12.49
CA GLY A 67 -5.05 -12.78 -12.10
C GLY A 67 -4.80 -12.30 -10.66
N PRO A 68 -5.18 -11.05 -10.32
CA PRO A 68 -4.99 -10.49 -8.98
C PRO A 68 -5.68 -11.29 -7.85
N SER A 69 -6.81 -11.96 -8.14
CA SER A 69 -7.53 -12.83 -7.19
C SER A 69 -6.76 -14.12 -6.86
N HIS A 70 -5.79 -14.50 -7.67
CA HIS A 70 -4.91 -15.64 -7.42
C HIS A 70 -3.69 -15.29 -6.55
N THR A 71 -3.54 -14.01 -6.17
CA THR A 71 -2.49 -13.54 -5.26
C THR A 71 -3.06 -13.42 -3.86
N GLN A 72 -2.51 -14.17 -2.92
CA GLN A 72 -2.86 -14.05 -1.52
C GLN A 72 -2.07 -12.93 -0.87
N VAL A 73 -2.72 -12.14 -0.02
CA VAL A 73 -2.05 -11.11 0.78
C VAL A 73 -2.33 -11.39 2.25
N VAL A 74 -1.26 -11.50 3.02
CA VAL A 74 -1.33 -11.85 4.43
C VAL A 74 -0.62 -10.75 5.24
N TRP A 75 -1.30 -10.23 6.25
CA TRP A 75 -0.75 -9.28 7.20
C TRP A 75 -0.76 -9.91 8.61
N ASN A 76 0.41 -10.03 9.22
CA ASN A 76 0.58 -10.65 10.55
C ASN A 76 -0.15 -12.01 10.68
N GLY A 77 -0.09 -12.85 9.64
CA GLY A 77 -0.76 -14.15 9.61
C GLY A 77 -2.24 -14.10 9.20
N MET A 78 -2.87 -12.93 9.11
CA MET A 78 -4.25 -12.78 8.68
C MET A 78 -4.33 -12.48 7.18
N ARG A 79 -5.16 -13.20 6.43
CA ARG A 79 -5.47 -12.89 5.04
C ARG A 79 -6.28 -11.60 4.95
N ILE A 80 -5.82 -10.66 4.11
CA ILE A 80 -6.46 -9.33 3.95
C ILE A 80 -7.08 -9.09 2.58
N ASN A 81 -7.15 -10.12 1.72
CA ASN A 81 -7.89 -10.01 0.46
C ASN A 81 -9.37 -9.68 0.73
N SER A 82 -9.95 -8.81 -0.10
CA SER A 82 -11.37 -8.49 -0.04
C SER A 82 -12.22 -9.76 -0.20
N PRO A 83 -13.16 -10.05 0.71
CA PRO A 83 -14.03 -11.23 0.58
C PRO A 83 -14.87 -11.23 -0.69
N MET A 84 -15.27 -10.06 -1.19
CA MET A 84 -16.10 -9.92 -2.39
C MET A 84 -15.30 -9.99 -3.68
N LEU A 85 -14.13 -9.33 -3.71
CA LEU A 85 -13.32 -9.19 -4.93
C LEU A 85 -12.22 -10.24 -5.05
N GLY A 86 -11.91 -10.95 -3.97
CA GLY A 86 -10.81 -11.93 -3.90
C GLY A 86 -9.41 -11.32 -3.98
N MET A 87 -9.29 -10.01 -4.20
CA MET A 87 -8.02 -9.29 -4.38
C MET A 87 -7.80 -8.22 -3.31
N THR A 88 -6.60 -7.69 -3.24
CA THR A 88 -6.22 -6.59 -2.35
C THR A 88 -5.83 -5.38 -3.17
N ASP A 89 -6.30 -4.20 -2.75
CA ASP A 89 -5.83 -2.92 -3.26
C ASP A 89 -4.53 -2.52 -2.53
N PHE A 90 -3.40 -2.61 -3.23
CA PHE A 90 -2.09 -2.30 -2.67
C PHE A 90 -1.83 -0.80 -2.53
N SER A 91 -2.63 0.06 -3.18
CA SER A 91 -2.59 1.50 -2.96
C SER A 91 -3.12 1.90 -1.57
N MET A 92 -3.89 1.00 -0.93
CA MET A 92 -4.43 1.16 0.43
C MET A 92 -3.49 0.66 1.52
N ILE A 93 -2.29 0.22 1.18
CA ILE A 93 -1.31 -0.28 2.14
C ILE A 93 -0.16 0.72 2.21
N PRO A 94 -0.09 1.58 3.25
CA PRO A 94 1.05 2.46 3.44
C PRO A 94 2.33 1.65 3.68
N SER A 95 3.41 1.97 2.97
CA SER A 95 4.69 1.26 3.15
C SER A 95 5.23 1.39 4.57
N TYR A 96 5.01 2.54 5.21
CA TYR A 96 5.39 2.83 6.60
C TYR A 96 4.67 1.99 7.67
N PHE A 97 3.62 1.25 7.29
CA PHE A 97 2.96 0.29 8.19
C PHE A 97 3.57 -1.10 8.15
N VAL A 98 4.50 -1.34 7.23
CA VAL A 98 5.10 -2.65 7.00
C VAL A 98 6.56 -2.62 7.43
N ASP A 99 6.96 -3.49 8.35
CA ASP A 99 8.35 -3.64 8.79
C ASP A 99 9.05 -4.83 8.11
N ASP A 100 8.28 -5.72 7.49
CA ASP A 100 8.81 -6.87 6.76
C ASP A 100 7.87 -7.26 5.62
N ALA A 101 8.41 -7.46 4.43
CA ALA A 101 7.64 -7.87 3.27
C ALA A 101 8.36 -8.99 2.51
N GLN A 102 7.65 -10.09 2.29
CA GLN A 102 8.16 -11.26 1.58
C GLN A 102 7.21 -11.65 0.46
N LEU A 103 7.78 -12.01 -0.69
CA LEU A 103 7.06 -12.52 -1.84
C LEU A 103 7.30 -14.03 -1.93
N LEU A 104 6.23 -14.81 -1.87
CA LEU A 104 6.26 -16.25 -2.08
C LEU A 104 5.76 -16.55 -3.49
N HIS A 105 6.60 -17.19 -4.30
CA HIS A 105 6.30 -17.43 -5.70
C HIS A 105 5.66 -18.79 -5.93
N GLY A 106 4.57 -18.82 -6.70
CA GLY A 106 3.91 -20.05 -7.17
C GLY A 106 3.45 -20.95 -6.02
N THR A 107 3.75 -22.23 -6.12
CA THR A 107 3.38 -23.26 -5.13
C THR A 107 3.97 -23.04 -3.74
N SER A 108 4.99 -22.19 -3.62
CA SER A 108 5.57 -21.81 -2.33
C SER A 108 4.57 -21.14 -1.38
N SER A 109 3.50 -20.59 -1.91
CA SER A 109 2.43 -19.93 -1.13
C SER A 109 1.44 -20.93 -0.51
N VAL A 110 1.32 -22.13 -1.02
CA VAL A 110 0.29 -23.12 -0.63
C VAL A 110 0.40 -23.50 0.86
N ASN A 111 1.61 -23.69 1.36
CA ASN A 111 1.84 -24.08 2.75
C ASN A 111 1.54 -22.98 3.76
N VAL A 112 1.47 -21.71 3.31
CA VAL A 112 1.32 -20.56 4.20
C VAL A 112 -0.09 -19.99 4.16
N THR A 113 -0.75 -20.05 2.99
CA THR A 113 -2.02 -19.35 2.76
C THR A 113 -3.17 -20.24 2.33
N GLY A 114 -2.90 -21.50 2.01
CA GLY A 114 -3.95 -22.47 1.62
C GLY A 114 -4.59 -22.18 0.26
N GLY A 115 -3.96 -21.45 -0.69
CA GLY A 115 -4.61 -21.31 -1.99
C GLY A 115 -4.15 -20.23 -2.96
N GLY A 116 -2.96 -19.69 -2.84
CA GLY A 116 -2.44 -18.76 -3.84
C GLY A 116 -1.80 -19.46 -5.04
N LEU A 117 -2.53 -19.67 -6.14
CA LEU A 117 -1.97 -20.30 -7.35
C LEU A 117 -0.84 -19.44 -7.97
N GLY A 118 -0.96 -18.13 -7.90
CA GLY A 118 0.05 -17.20 -8.43
C GLY A 118 1.22 -16.99 -7.47
N GLY A 119 0.91 -16.84 -6.20
CA GLY A 119 1.87 -16.52 -5.15
C GLY A 119 1.21 -15.84 -3.96
N ALA A 120 2.04 -15.41 -3.01
CA ALA A 120 1.56 -14.67 -1.85
C ALA A 120 2.49 -13.50 -1.52
N VAL A 121 1.89 -12.43 -1.01
CA VAL A 121 2.59 -11.30 -0.39
C VAL A 121 2.38 -11.38 1.11
N MET A 122 3.47 -11.58 1.84
CA MET A 122 3.48 -11.66 3.29
C MET A 122 3.97 -10.32 3.84
N LEU A 123 3.13 -9.66 4.60
CA LEU A 123 3.41 -8.38 5.25
C LEU A 123 3.41 -8.59 6.75
N ALA A 124 4.40 -8.06 7.44
CA ALA A 124 4.45 -8.13 8.88
C ALA A 124 4.86 -6.81 9.51
N THR A 125 4.33 -6.57 10.70
CA THR A 125 4.80 -5.54 11.62
C THR A 125 5.65 -6.18 12.70
N LYS A 126 6.59 -5.41 13.24
CA LYS A 126 7.50 -5.90 14.28
C LYS A 126 7.43 -4.98 15.50
N PRO A 127 7.54 -5.56 16.71
CA PRO A 127 7.70 -4.77 17.92
C PRO A 127 8.85 -3.77 17.76
N ALA A 128 8.67 -2.55 18.24
CA ALA A 128 9.65 -1.48 18.05
C ALA A 128 11.01 -1.76 18.70
N GLY A 129 11.07 -2.66 19.69
CA GLY A 129 12.30 -3.00 20.42
C GLY A 129 12.89 -1.83 21.22
N THR A 130 12.18 -0.68 21.28
CA THR A 130 12.61 0.51 22.02
C THR A 130 12.42 0.33 23.51
N GLN A 131 13.39 0.82 24.29
CA GLN A 131 13.22 1.02 25.73
C GLN A 131 12.83 2.49 25.97
N GLY A 132 11.78 2.71 26.78
CA GLY A 132 11.24 4.04 27.03
C GLY A 132 10.31 4.53 25.91
N PHE A 133 10.18 5.85 25.80
CA PHE A 133 9.30 6.50 24.85
C PHE A 133 10.07 6.90 23.59
N GLY A 134 9.47 6.66 22.43
CA GLY A 134 9.97 7.09 21.12
C GLY A 134 8.89 7.82 20.32
N LEU A 135 9.31 8.84 19.57
CA LEU A 135 8.49 9.62 18.64
C LEU A 135 9.18 9.70 17.30
N GLN A 136 8.46 9.42 16.24
CA GLN A 136 8.87 9.68 14.86
C GLN A 136 7.76 10.42 14.15
N TYR A 137 8.10 11.52 13.48
CA TYR A 137 7.20 12.24 12.60
C TYR A 137 7.87 12.46 11.25
N THR A 138 7.13 12.23 10.17
CA THR A 138 7.58 12.44 8.80
C THR A 138 6.47 13.12 8.03
N GLN A 139 6.83 14.15 7.26
CA GLN A 139 5.91 14.88 6.39
C GLN A 139 6.43 14.88 4.97
N GLY A 140 5.53 14.66 4.01
CA GLY A 140 5.77 14.78 2.58
C GLY A 140 4.83 15.81 1.96
N ILE A 141 5.35 16.59 1.01
CA ILE A 141 4.55 17.51 0.19
C ILE A 141 4.86 17.19 -1.27
N GLY A 142 3.80 17.03 -2.07
CA GLY A 142 3.92 16.65 -3.48
C GLY A 142 3.12 17.55 -4.42
N SER A 143 3.16 17.22 -5.70
CA SER A 143 2.40 17.91 -6.75
C SER A 143 0.90 17.86 -6.47
N PHE A 144 0.17 18.81 -7.04
CA PHE A 144 -1.29 18.91 -6.92
C PHE A 144 -1.78 19.03 -5.47
N TRP A 145 -1.02 19.74 -4.62
CA TRP A 145 -1.31 19.94 -3.21
C TRP A 145 -1.45 18.64 -2.42
N THR A 146 -0.65 17.65 -2.78
CA THR A 146 -0.57 16.40 -2.04
C THR A 146 0.19 16.59 -0.75
N THR A 147 -0.39 16.11 0.35
CA THR A 147 0.24 16.07 1.67
C THR A 147 0.21 14.65 2.19
N ASP A 148 1.32 14.20 2.75
CA ASP A 148 1.50 12.91 3.39
C ASP A 148 2.07 13.13 4.77
N GLU A 149 1.44 12.55 5.79
CA GLU A 149 1.87 12.68 7.17
C GLU A 149 1.97 11.30 7.82
N PHE A 150 3.04 11.06 8.52
CA PHE A 150 3.26 9.87 9.32
C PHE A 150 3.69 10.24 10.74
N LEU A 151 3.01 9.64 11.70
CA LEU A 151 3.35 9.72 13.10
C LEU A 151 3.50 8.31 13.67
N ARG A 152 4.60 8.04 14.36
CA ARG A 152 4.79 6.83 15.14
C ARG A 152 5.14 7.20 16.57
N LEU A 153 4.35 6.69 17.50
CA LEU A 153 4.61 6.74 18.93
C LEU A 153 4.95 5.34 19.41
N THR A 154 6.04 5.19 20.13
CA THR A 154 6.44 3.91 20.69
C THR A 154 6.70 4.04 22.19
N TYR A 155 6.35 3.00 22.92
CA TYR A 155 6.74 2.86 24.31
C TYR A 155 7.11 1.40 24.57
N GLY A 156 8.20 1.20 25.31
CA GLY A 156 8.66 -0.14 25.66
C GLY A 156 9.33 -0.21 27.00
N ASN A 157 9.17 -1.36 27.64
CA ASN A 157 9.91 -1.81 28.81
C ASN A 157 10.12 -3.32 28.70
N ASP A 158 10.64 -3.96 29.75
CA ASP A 158 10.96 -5.39 29.75
C ASP A 158 9.75 -6.30 29.48
N ARG A 159 8.54 -5.85 29.83
CA ARG A 159 7.31 -6.65 29.68
C ARG A 159 6.40 -6.16 28.58
N TRP A 160 6.28 -4.84 28.40
CA TRP A 160 5.36 -4.23 27.45
C TRP A 160 6.09 -3.55 26.32
N GLN A 161 5.57 -3.72 25.12
CA GLN A 161 5.95 -2.91 23.97
C GLN A 161 4.68 -2.48 23.24
N THR A 162 4.55 -1.21 22.94
CA THR A 162 3.42 -0.67 22.19
C THR A 162 3.91 0.29 21.09
N SER A 163 3.20 0.31 19.99
CA SER A 163 3.44 1.21 18.87
C SER A 163 2.10 1.68 18.33
N THR A 164 1.96 2.98 18.20
CA THR A 164 0.83 3.62 17.50
C THR A 164 1.37 4.27 16.25
N ARG A 165 0.87 3.89 15.08
CA ARG A 165 1.26 4.50 13.79
C ARG A 165 0.04 5.12 13.15
N VAL A 166 0.17 6.35 12.70
CA VAL A 166 -0.86 7.08 11.96
C VAL A 166 -0.29 7.49 10.62
N VAL A 167 -1.03 7.23 9.55
CA VAL A 167 -0.77 7.80 8.22
C VAL A 167 -1.99 8.58 7.80
N TYR A 168 -1.76 9.80 7.35
CA TYR A 168 -2.76 10.62 6.69
C TYR A 168 -2.23 11.11 5.37
N SER A 169 -2.97 10.87 4.30
CA SER A 169 -2.65 11.32 2.95
C SER A 169 -3.85 12.02 2.34
N SER A 170 -3.63 13.18 1.73
CA SER A 170 -4.69 13.89 1.03
C SER A 170 -4.18 14.67 -0.17
N SER A 171 -5.03 14.80 -1.17
CA SER A 171 -4.79 15.68 -2.32
C SER A 171 -6.12 16.04 -2.96
N PRO A 172 -6.33 17.30 -3.40
CA PRO A 172 -7.38 17.62 -4.36
C PRO A 172 -7.10 16.98 -5.72
N ASN A 173 -5.84 16.68 -6.04
CA ASN A 173 -5.39 16.02 -7.27
C ASN A 173 -5.97 16.70 -8.53
N GLU A 174 -6.04 18.02 -8.52
CA GLU A 174 -6.56 18.84 -9.59
C GLU A 174 -5.43 19.28 -10.51
N TYR A 175 -5.58 19.04 -11.81
CA TYR A 175 -4.63 19.51 -12.84
C TYR A 175 -5.31 19.77 -14.16
N SER A 176 -4.68 20.60 -14.98
CA SER A 176 -5.15 20.86 -16.34
C SER A 176 -4.32 20.06 -17.32
N TYR A 177 -4.97 19.48 -18.30
CA TYR A 177 -4.33 18.72 -19.37
C TYR A 177 -4.93 19.11 -20.75
N ARG A 178 -4.21 18.80 -21.82
CA ARG A 178 -4.74 18.92 -23.17
C ARG A 178 -5.35 17.58 -23.56
N ASN A 179 -6.66 17.57 -23.84
CA ASN A 179 -7.35 16.34 -24.20
C ASN A 179 -7.11 16.01 -25.67
N HIS A 180 -6.23 15.05 -25.95
CA HIS A 180 -5.91 14.60 -27.29
C HIS A 180 -6.94 13.64 -27.89
N ASP A 181 -7.87 13.13 -27.09
CA ASP A 181 -8.96 12.27 -27.54
C ASP A 181 -10.18 13.06 -27.98
N LYS A 182 -10.20 14.37 -27.70
CA LYS A 182 -11.26 15.30 -28.10
C LYS A 182 -10.71 16.36 -29.04
N LYS A 183 -11.28 16.46 -30.23
CA LYS A 183 -10.91 17.45 -31.24
C LYS A 183 -12.08 18.40 -31.43
N GLU A 184 -11.86 19.69 -31.24
CA GLU A 184 -12.84 20.74 -31.43
C GLU A 184 -12.51 21.54 -32.68
N ASN A 185 -13.54 21.85 -33.48
CA ASN A 185 -13.39 22.63 -34.71
C ASN A 185 -13.44 24.12 -34.42
N ILE A 186 -12.67 24.89 -35.18
CA ILE A 186 -12.70 26.35 -35.22
C ILE A 186 -13.52 26.71 -36.42
N TYR A 187 -14.52 27.57 -36.24
CA TYR A 187 -15.42 28.03 -37.29
C TYR A 187 -15.15 29.49 -37.59
N ASP A 188 -15.32 29.89 -38.87
CA ASP A 188 -15.39 31.29 -39.29
C ASP A 188 -16.79 31.87 -39.04
N ASP A 189 -16.98 33.14 -39.40
CA ASP A 189 -18.27 33.84 -39.25
C ASP A 189 -19.36 33.25 -40.16
N GLU A 190 -18.98 32.52 -41.21
CA GLU A 190 -19.86 31.83 -42.16
C GLU A 190 -20.13 30.36 -41.77
N HIS A 191 -19.68 29.93 -40.55
CA HIS A 191 -19.78 28.55 -40.01
C HIS A 191 -19.00 27.50 -40.81
N ASN A 192 -17.98 27.87 -41.61
CA ASN A 192 -17.06 26.93 -42.22
C ASN A 192 -15.94 26.54 -41.25
N ILE A 193 -15.49 25.28 -41.28
CA ILE A 193 -14.38 24.82 -40.48
C ILE A 193 -13.08 25.36 -41.06
N ILE A 194 -12.40 26.26 -40.32
CA ILE A 194 -11.12 26.86 -40.70
C ILE A 194 -9.93 26.22 -39.98
N GLY A 195 -10.18 25.36 -38.97
CA GLY A 195 -9.13 24.68 -38.22
C GLY A 195 -9.70 23.79 -37.16
N SER A 196 -8.81 23.22 -36.36
CA SER A 196 -9.19 22.42 -35.20
C SER A 196 -8.10 22.45 -34.14
N TYR A 197 -8.50 22.26 -32.90
CA TYR A 197 -7.57 22.22 -31.73
C TYR A 197 -7.97 21.14 -30.76
N TYR A 198 -7.04 20.79 -29.87
CA TYR A 198 -7.27 19.92 -28.71
C TYR A 198 -7.57 20.79 -27.49
N PRO A 199 -8.77 20.70 -26.89
CA PRO A 199 -9.16 21.55 -25.78
C PRO A 199 -8.31 21.29 -24.53
N ARG A 200 -8.14 22.34 -23.75
CA ARG A 200 -7.56 22.21 -22.41
C ARG A 200 -8.69 21.96 -21.42
N GLU A 201 -8.64 20.83 -20.75
CA GLU A 201 -9.61 20.40 -19.77
C GLU A 201 -8.99 20.33 -18.36
N LYS A 202 -9.83 20.31 -17.34
CA LYS A 202 -9.43 20.17 -15.95
C LYS A 202 -9.82 18.79 -15.45
N HIS A 203 -8.86 18.08 -14.84
CA HIS A 203 -9.12 16.90 -14.06
C HIS A 203 -9.38 17.36 -12.62
N ASP A 204 -10.59 17.17 -12.11
CA ASP A 204 -11.05 17.63 -10.79
C ASP A 204 -11.77 16.54 -9.97
N ASP A 205 -11.87 15.32 -10.51
CA ASP A 205 -12.59 14.21 -9.88
C ASP A 205 -11.65 13.24 -9.13
N GLY A 206 -10.34 13.52 -9.09
CA GLY A 206 -9.32 12.61 -8.53
C GLY A 206 -8.97 12.87 -7.06
N ALA A 207 -9.74 13.69 -6.35
CA ALA A 207 -9.44 14.03 -4.96
C ALA A 207 -9.45 12.78 -4.05
N PHE A 208 -8.51 12.72 -3.10
CA PHE A 208 -8.48 11.62 -2.13
C PHE A 208 -8.14 12.10 -0.72
N ARG A 209 -8.59 11.31 0.25
CA ARG A 209 -8.23 11.42 1.67
C ARG A 209 -8.17 10.02 2.25
N ASP A 210 -6.99 9.63 2.70
CA ASP A 210 -6.72 8.33 3.29
C ASP A 210 -6.22 8.52 4.71
N PHE A 211 -6.86 7.85 5.65
CA PHE A 211 -6.47 7.81 7.05
C PHE A 211 -6.27 6.37 7.47
N HIS A 212 -5.13 6.08 8.06
CA HIS A 212 -4.79 4.78 8.61
C HIS A 212 -4.29 4.95 10.05
N LEU A 213 -4.79 4.11 10.93
CA LEU A 213 -4.31 3.97 12.31
C LEU A 213 -3.95 2.52 12.56
N LEU A 214 -2.71 2.26 12.94
CA LEU A 214 -2.25 0.95 13.38
C LEU A 214 -1.83 1.04 14.85
N GLN A 215 -2.50 0.26 15.68
CA GLN A 215 -2.16 0.08 17.08
C GLN A 215 -1.59 -1.31 17.29
N GLU A 216 -0.44 -1.37 17.92
CA GLU A 216 0.25 -2.61 18.28
C GLU A 216 0.53 -2.61 19.78
N ALA A 217 0.29 -3.73 20.42
CA ALA A 217 0.63 -3.95 21.82
C ALA A 217 1.13 -5.38 22.00
N TYR A 218 2.26 -5.53 22.67
CA TYR A 218 2.88 -6.82 22.96
C TYR A 218 3.18 -6.92 24.44
N TYR A 219 2.87 -8.07 25.02
CA TYR A 219 3.17 -8.40 26.40
C TYR A 219 4.04 -9.65 26.46
N ASN A 220 5.21 -9.54 27.07
CA ASN A 220 6.12 -10.66 27.31
C ASN A 220 5.93 -11.16 28.74
N THR A 221 5.63 -12.45 28.88
CA THR A 221 5.63 -13.11 30.21
C THR A 221 7.07 -13.38 30.66
N GLY A 222 7.27 -13.52 31.96
CA GLY A 222 8.59 -13.88 32.45
C GLY A 222 9.06 -15.28 32.02
N ASN A 223 8.18 -16.11 31.45
CA ASN A 223 8.43 -17.49 31.04
C ASN A 223 8.80 -17.62 29.55
N GLY A 224 8.90 -16.51 28.81
CA GLY A 224 9.26 -16.52 27.38
C GLY A 224 8.08 -16.50 26.43
N ASP A 225 6.82 -16.56 26.92
CA ASP A 225 5.65 -16.40 26.06
C ASP A 225 5.42 -14.94 25.72
N ARG A 226 4.90 -14.68 24.54
CA ARG A 226 4.53 -13.35 24.07
C ARG A 226 3.09 -13.34 23.60
N PHE A 227 2.31 -12.38 24.08
CA PHE A 227 0.98 -12.07 23.59
C PHE A 227 1.03 -10.78 22.77
N GLY A 228 0.39 -10.78 21.61
CA GLY A 228 0.35 -9.64 20.70
C GLY A 228 -1.08 -9.28 20.32
N LEU A 229 -1.38 -7.98 20.30
CA LEU A 229 -2.58 -7.41 19.71
C LEU A 229 -2.17 -6.41 18.65
N ASN A 230 -2.63 -6.60 17.42
CA ASN A 230 -2.45 -5.68 16.31
C ASN A 230 -3.83 -5.29 15.79
N ALA A 231 -4.12 -4.00 15.69
CA ALA A 231 -5.38 -3.48 15.18
C ALA A 231 -5.12 -2.39 14.16
N TRP A 232 -5.65 -2.55 12.95
CA TRP A 232 -5.48 -1.62 11.82
C TRP A 232 -6.83 -1.10 11.37
N LEU A 233 -7.04 0.21 11.57
CA LEU A 233 -8.20 0.96 11.08
C LEU A 233 -7.83 1.67 9.78
N ILE A 234 -8.72 1.58 8.81
CA ILE A 234 -8.65 2.25 7.51
C ILE A 234 -9.91 3.08 7.34
N ALA A 235 -9.76 4.34 6.97
CA ALA A 235 -10.84 5.22 6.53
C ALA A 235 -10.38 5.98 5.29
N SER A 236 -10.95 5.66 4.14
CA SER A 236 -10.57 6.23 2.85
C SER A 236 -11.78 6.81 2.13
N LYS A 237 -11.54 7.92 1.45
CA LYS A 237 -12.47 8.55 0.53
C LYS A 237 -11.69 8.97 -0.71
N ARG A 238 -12.08 8.45 -1.88
CA ARG A 238 -11.38 8.66 -3.15
C ARG A 238 -12.35 8.99 -4.25
N GLY A 239 -12.06 10.02 -5.02
CA GLY A 239 -12.72 10.29 -6.29
C GLY A 239 -12.20 9.31 -7.34
N LEU A 240 -13.10 8.83 -8.17
CA LEU A 240 -12.76 8.00 -9.32
C LEU A 240 -12.75 8.92 -10.55
N GLY A 241 -11.56 9.21 -11.05
CA GLY A 241 -11.41 10.05 -12.24
C GLY A 241 -12.20 9.52 -13.42
N ARG A 242 -12.80 10.45 -14.19
CA ARG A 242 -13.50 10.11 -15.42
C ARG A 242 -12.52 9.79 -16.55
N MET A 243 -12.96 8.99 -17.49
CA MET A 243 -12.19 8.78 -18.72
C MET A 243 -12.21 10.04 -19.59
N THR A 244 -11.14 10.30 -20.31
CA THR A 244 -11.01 11.44 -21.25
C THR A 244 -12.07 11.47 -22.34
N THR A 245 -12.68 10.31 -22.63
CA THR A 245 -13.76 10.10 -23.59
C THR A 245 -15.16 10.19 -22.99
N ASP A 246 -15.29 10.46 -21.70
CA ASP A 246 -16.60 10.56 -21.05
C ASP A 246 -17.17 11.98 -21.22
N TYR A 247 -18.24 12.07 -22.00
CA TYR A 247 -18.93 13.34 -22.35
C TYR A 247 -20.18 13.58 -21.48
N GLY A 248 -20.42 12.74 -20.46
CA GLY A 248 -21.57 12.87 -19.56
C GLY A 248 -21.54 14.13 -18.71
N ASP A 249 -22.73 14.56 -18.25
CA ASP A 249 -22.83 15.69 -17.31
C ASP A 249 -22.13 15.35 -15.99
N PRO A 250 -21.09 16.12 -15.59
CA PRO A 250 -20.30 15.85 -14.36
C PRO A 250 -21.15 15.78 -13.10
N LYS A 251 -22.27 16.48 -13.05
CA LYS A 251 -23.15 16.56 -11.88
C LYS A 251 -24.05 15.36 -11.69
N LYS A 252 -24.18 14.48 -12.68
CA LYS A 252 -25.09 13.32 -12.63
C LYS A 252 -24.43 12.05 -12.08
N PHE A 253 -23.11 11.98 -11.98
CA PHE A 253 -22.42 10.78 -11.55
C PHE A 253 -21.58 11.09 -10.32
N ILE A 254 -21.88 10.41 -9.22
CA ILE A 254 -21.03 10.41 -8.02
C ILE A 254 -19.98 9.32 -8.23
N ASN A 255 -18.81 9.69 -8.73
CA ASN A 255 -17.68 8.79 -8.86
C ASN A 255 -16.83 8.84 -7.59
N GLU A 256 -17.33 8.23 -6.52
CA GLU A 256 -16.65 8.24 -5.24
C GLU A 256 -16.58 6.83 -4.65
N GLN A 257 -15.39 6.43 -4.22
CA GLN A 257 -15.18 5.22 -3.44
C GLN A 257 -14.95 5.59 -1.98
N ARG A 258 -15.61 4.88 -1.08
CA ARG A 258 -15.38 4.97 0.36
C ARG A 258 -15.05 3.61 0.92
N GLU A 259 -14.05 3.56 1.77
CA GLU A 259 -13.69 2.35 2.52
C GLU A 259 -13.58 2.66 4.00
N ARG A 260 -14.16 1.79 4.83
CA ARG A 260 -13.96 1.78 6.27
C ARG A 260 -13.76 0.32 6.70
N THR A 261 -12.58 0.03 7.19
CA THR A 261 -12.20 -1.34 7.55
C THR A 261 -11.45 -1.35 8.87
N LEU A 262 -11.78 -2.29 9.74
CA LEU A 262 -11.01 -2.62 10.94
C LEU A 262 -10.52 -4.06 10.81
N ARG A 263 -9.21 -4.25 10.94
CA ARG A 263 -8.56 -5.55 10.97
C ARG A 263 -7.88 -5.73 12.30
N SER A 264 -8.01 -6.87 12.93
CA SER A 264 -7.33 -7.16 14.20
C SER A 264 -6.78 -8.58 14.23
N VAL A 265 -5.61 -8.74 14.83
CA VAL A 265 -4.92 -10.01 14.99
C VAL A 265 -4.48 -10.13 16.44
N LEU A 266 -4.79 -11.27 17.05
CA LEU A 266 -4.26 -11.72 18.33
C LEU A 266 -3.23 -12.84 18.08
N SER A 267 -2.08 -12.76 18.69
CA SER A 267 -0.98 -13.71 18.53
C SER A 267 -0.35 -14.10 19.86
#